data_fb6eee0596846ad8f9f1721830df6c07
#
_entry.id   fb6eee0596846ad8f9f1721830df6c07
#
_cell.length_a   1.000
_cell.length_b   1.000
_cell.length_c   1.000
_cell.angle_alpha   90.00
_cell.angle_beta   90.00
_cell.angle_gamma   90.00
#
_symmetry.space_group_name_H-M   'P 1'
#
loop_
_entity.id
_entity.type
_entity.pdbx_description
1 polymer ?
#
loop_
_entity_poly.entity_id
_entity_poly.type
_entity_poly.pdbx_seq_one_letter_code
_entity_poly.pdbx_strand_id
1 'polypeptide(L)'
;METGVYVEGLALTTKAMKELGASREVISNPGYRAAEILIRAALPLVPVKTGSLKSSVRPRRIQKGASVQAGNRTAVPYANPIHWGWAVVSHRHKGKLKPGTYRGIPPQPFFSEALGYTKEEIFNTYEKLMREAINNLPGATK
;
A
#
# COMPACT_ATOMS: atom_id res chain seq x y z
N MET A 1 -0.64 -6.93 -5.54
CA MET A 1 -0.86 -5.50 -5.83
C MET A 1 0.15 -4.71 -5.01
N GLU A 2 1.13 -4.18 -5.69
CA GLU A 2 2.19 -3.40 -5.05
C GLU A 2 2.23 -1.99 -5.65
N THR A 3 1.88 -1.02 -4.83
CA THR A 3 2.16 0.39 -5.06
C THR A 3 2.92 0.87 -3.82
N GLY A 4 4.13 1.34 -4.01
CA GLY A 4 4.98 1.61 -2.87
C GLY A 4 5.86 2.84 -3.02
N VAL A 5 6.32 3.32 -1.88
CA VAL A 5 7.41 4.29 -1.77
C VAL A 5 8.64 3.51 -1.34
N TYR A 6 9.70 3.62 -2.12
CA TYR A 6 10.99 3.03 -1.79
C TYR A 6 11.85 4.03 -1.04
N VAL A 7 12.44 3.60 0.05
CA VAL A 7 13.35 4.42 0.86
C VAL A 7 14.75 3.84 0.74
N GLU A 8 15.67 4.63 0.19
CA GLU A 8 17.07 4.26 0.06
C GLU A 8 17.74 4.17 1.44
N GLY A 9 18.61 3.18 1.62
CA GLY A 9 19.31 2.97 2.88
C GLY A 9 18.50 2.35 4.01
N LEU A 10 17.25 2.00 3.78
CA LEU A 10 16.36 1.46 4.81
C LEU A 10 16.89 0.17 5.43
N ALA A 11 17.50 -0.71 4.65
CA ALA A 11 18.05 -1.97 5.14
C ALA A 11 19.20 -1.75 6.14
N LEU A 12 20.10 -0.80 5.86
CA LEU A 12 21.19 -0.44 6.75
C LEU A 12 20.70 0.22 8.04
N THR A 13 19.75 1.14 7.91
CA THR A 13 19.15 1.85 9.04
C THR A 13 18.41 0.88 9.97
N THR A 14 17.62 -0.03 9.43
CA THR A 14 16.89 -1.03 10.23
C THR A 14 17.83 -2.02 10.91
N LYS A 15 18.93 -2.39 10.27
CA LYS A 15 19.97 -3.23 10.89
C LYS A 15 20.60 -2.51 12.08
N ALA A 16 20.98 -1.26 11.91
CA ALA A 16 21.55 -0.45 13.00
C ALA A 16 20.56 -0.27 14.17
N MET A 17 19.29 -0.03 13.89
CA MET A 17 18.24 0.05 14.91
C MET A 17 18.09 -1.25 15.70
N LYS A 18 18.15 -2.41 15.03
CA LYS A 18 18.11 -3.71 15.69
C LYS A 18 19.32 -3.93 16.61
N GLU A 19 20.50 -3.55 16.17
CA GLU A 19 21.73 -3.62 16.95
C GLU A 19 21.65 -2.75 18.22
N LEU A 20 20.90 -1.64 18.17
CA LEU A 20 20.58 -0.78 19.31
C LEU A 20 19.42 -1.25 20.17
N GLY A 21 18.85 -2.43 19.88
CA GLY A 21 17.78 -3.03 20.66
C GLY A 21 16.36 -2.66 20.24
N ALA A 22 16.16 -2.06 19.08
CA ALA A 22 14.84 -1.72 18.58
C ALA A 22 14.01 -2.99 18.28
N SER A 23 12.77 -3.03 18.77
CA SER A 23 11.83 -4.09 18.45
C SER A 23 11.35 -3.97 17.00
N ARG A 24 10.81 -5.07 16.47
CA ARG A 24 10.17 -5.09 15.15
C ARG A 24 9.06 -4.03 15.05
N GLU A 25 8.32 -3.82 16.12
CA GLU A 25 7.23 -2.86 16.17
C GLU A 25 7.73 -1.43 16.06
N VAL A 26 8.77 -1.07 16.79
CA VAL A 26 9.41 0.25 16.71
C VAL A 26 9.93 0.54 15.30
N ILE A 27 10.56 -0.43 14.67
CA ILE A 27 11.10 -0.29 13.30
C ILE A 27 9.98 -0.12 12.28
N SER A 28 8.89 -0.86 12.40
CA SER A 28 7.79 -0.86 11.43
C SER A 28 6.78 0.27 11.63
N ASN A 29 6.74 0.89 12.79
CA ASN A 29 5.71 1.88 13.14
C ASN A 29 5.70 3.12 12.24
N PRO A 30 6.82 3.74 11.85
CA PRO A 30 6.80 4.85 10.90
C PRO A 30 6.14 4.50 9.56
N GLY A 31 6.44 3.35 9.01
CA GLY A 31 5.83 2.84 7.78
C GLY A 31 4.33 2.54 7.96
N TYR A 32 3.95 2.01 9.10
CA TYR A 32 2.54 1.75 9.41
C TYR A 32 1.71 3.05 9.47
N ARG A 33 2.23 4.10 10.08
CA ARG A 33 1.58 5.40 10.12
C ARG A 33 1.50 6.05 8.73
N ALA A 34 2.53 5.91 7.92
CA ALA A 34 2.51 6.32 6.52
C ALA A 34 1.43 5.56 5.72
N ALA A 35 1.30 4.27 5.95
CA ALA A 35 0.25 3.45 5.33
C ALA A 35 -1.15 3.91 5.72
N GLU A 36 -1.38 4.32 6.95
CA GLU A 36 -2.66 4.89 7.39
C GLU A 36 -3.02 6.17 6.64
N ILE A 37 -2.05 7.03 6.34
CA ILE A 37 -2.25 8.25 5.53
C ILE A 37 -2.71 7.87 4.12
N LEU A 38 -2.05 6.92 3.50
CA LEU A 38 -2.41 6.43 2.16
C LEU A 38 -3.81 5.84 2.14
N ILE A 39 -4.17 5.03 3.12
CA ILE A 39 -5.50 4.44 3.24
C ILE A 39 -6.57 5.51 3.38
N ARG A 40 -6.35 6.50 4.23
CA ARG A 40 -7.30 7.60 4.40
C ARG A 40 -7.58 8.33 3.09
N ALA A 41 -6.55 8.56 2.29
CA ALA A 41 -6.69 9.20 0.98
C ALA A 41 -7.31 8.26 -0.07
N ALA A 42 -7.05 6.97 0.01
CA ALA A 42 -7.54 5.98 -0.94
C ALA A 42 -9.03 5.62 -0.73
N LEU A 43 -9.52 5.60 0.50
CA LEU A 43 -10.89 5.17 0.81
C LEU A 43 -11.98 5.90 0.00
N PRO A 44 -11.92 7.23 -0.20
CA PRO A 44 -12.89 7.92 -1.05
C PRO A 44 -12.82 7.52 -2.52
N LEU A 45 -11.68 7.01 -2.98
CA LEU A 45 -11.43 6.63 -4.37
C LEU A 45 -11.79 5.18 -4.66
N VAL A 46 -11.99 4.35 -3.63
CA VAL A 46 -12.35 2.94 -3.77
C VAL A 46 -13.78 2.83 -4.28
N PRO A 47 -14.03 2.10 -5.39
CA PRO A 47 -15.38 1.87 -5.89
C PRO A 47 -16.24 1.15 -4.86
N VAL A 48 -17.47 1.63 -4.66
CA VAL A 48 -18.41 1.06 -3.69
C VAL A 48 -19.63 0.50 -4.43
N LYS A 49 -19.76 -0.83 -4.41
CA LYS A 49 -20.97 -1.53 -4.84
C LYS A 49 -21.71 -2.13 -3.64
N THR A 50 -20.99 -2.92 -2.85
CA THR A 50 -21.48 -3.52 -1.60
C THR A 50 -20.75 -3.04 -0.37
N GLY A 51 -19.66 -2.32 -0.55
CA GLY A 51 -18.75 -1.89 0.52
C GLY A 51 -17.70 -2.91 0.93
N SER A 52 -17.75 -4.14 0.38
CA SER A 52 -16.81 -5.20 0.74
C SER A 52 -15.36 -4.87 0.38
N LEU A 53 -15.13 -4.29 -0.80
CA LEU A 53 -13.80 -3.87 -1.21
C LEU A 53 -13.25 -2.77 -0.29
N LYS A 54 -14.04 -1.74 -0.04
CA LYS A 54 -13.67 -0.63 0.84
C LYS A 54 -13.36 -1.10 2.25
N SER A 55 -14.16 -2.01 2.79
CA SER A 55 -13.96 -2.59 4.12
C SER A 55 -12.72 -3.50 4.20
N SER A 56 -12.26 -4.03 3.07
CA SER A 56 -11.08 -4.90 3.00
C SER A 56 -9.76 -4.14 2.96
N VAL A 57 -9.78 -2.84 2.75
CA VAL A 57 -8.57 -2.00 2.72
C VAL A 57 -7.98 -1.92 4.12
N ARG A 58 -6.74 -2.34 4.27
CA ARG A 58 -6.08 -2.41 5.57
C ARG A 58 -4.56 -2.26 5.46
N PRO A 59 -3.92 -1.72 6.51
CA PRO A 59 -2.48 -1.75 6.61
C PRO A 59 -2.03 -3.13 7.12
N ARG A 60 -0.84 -3.54 6.72
CA ARG A 60 -0.19 -4.75 7.21
C ARG A 60 1.25 -4.44 7.60
N ARG A 61 1.63 -4.80 8.81
CA ARG A 61 3.03 -4.69 9.23
C ARG A 61 3.88 -5.73 8.52
N ILE A 62 5.01 -5.27 8.01
CA ILE A 62 6.06 -6.13 7.47
C ILE A 62 7.35 -5.87 8.25
N GLN A 63 8.38 -6.66 7.99
CA GLN A 63 9.60 -6.62 8.80
C GLN A 63 10.25 -5.24 8.91
N LYS A 64 10.24 -4.45 7.84
CA LYS A 64 10.92 -3.15 7.75
C LYS A 64 9.96 -1.97 7.65
N GLY A 65 8.66 -2.19 7.74
CA GLY A 65 7.69 -1.13 7.56
C GLY A 65 6.27 -1.63 7.49
N ALA A 66 5.52 -1.20 6.49
CA ALA A 66 4.14 -1.62 6.28
C ALA A 66 3.80 -1.69 4.80
N SER A 67 2.79 -2.48 4.49
CA SER A 67 2.15 -2.51 3.18
C SER A 67 0.68 -2.17 3.31
N VAL A 68 0.07 -1.71 2.22
CA VAL A 68 -1.36 -1.48 2.13
C VAL A 68 -1.97 -2.57 1.28
N GLN A 69 -3.02 -3.20 1.78
CA GLN A 69 -3.69 -4.29 1.09
C GLN A 69 -5.17 -4.01 0.91
N ALA A 70 -5.72 -4.49 -0.19
CA ALA A 70 -7.14 -4.50 -0.47
C ALA A 70 -7.54 -5.88 -0.98
N GLY A 71 -8.69 -6.37 -0.50
CA GLY A 71 -9.20 -7.65 -0.91
C GLY A 71 -8.55 -8.85 -0.20
N ASN A 72 -9.05 -10.01 -0.54
CA ASN A 72 -8.50 -11.31 -0.15
C ASN A 72 -8.91 -12.37 -1.16
N ARG A 73 -8.32 -13.55 -1.10
CA ARG A 73 -8.57 -14.63 -2.09
C ARG A 73 -9.99 -15.17 -2.08
N THR A 74 -10.65 -15.13 -0.95
CA THR A 74 -11.96 -15.77 -0.75
C THR A 74 -13.13 -14.81 -0.87
N ALA A 75 -13.15 -13.78 -0.04
CA ALA A 75 -14.30 -12.88 0.07
C ALA A 75 -14.26 -11.70 -0.92
N VAL A 76 -13.06 -11.19 -1.24
CA VAL A 76 -12.89 -10.03 -2.12
C VAL A 76 -11.73 -10.27 -3.10
N PRO A 77 -11.86 -11.26 -4.01
CA PRO A 77 -10.79 -11.59 -4.95
C PRO A 77 -10.65 -10.60 -6.11
N TYR A 78 -11.58 -9.68 -6.25
CA TYR A 78 -11.67 -8.74 -7.37
C TYR A 78 -10.92 -7.42 -7.17
N ALA A 79 -10.19 -7.25 -6.07
CA ALA A 79 -9.44 -6.02 -5.79
C ALA A 79 -8.38 -5.71 -6.87
N ASN A 80 -7.60 -6.71 -7.28
CA ASN A 80 -6.63 -6.55 -8.36
C ASN A 80 -7.27 -6.20 -9.71
N PRO A 81 -8.31 -6.93 -10.16
CA PRO A 81 -9.02 -6.56 -11.38
C PRO A 81 -9.58 -5.14 -11.37
N ILE A 82 -10.11 -4.67 -10.26
CA ILE A 82 -10.65 -3.31 -10.16
C ILE A 82 -9.52 -2.28 -10.23
N HIS A 83 -8.42 -2.49 -9.50
CA HIS A 83 -7.32 -1.54 -9.45
C HIS A 83 -6.60 -1.40 -10.79
N TRP A 84 -6.24 -2.53 -11.40
CA TRP A 84 -5.42 -2.57 -12.62
C TRP A 84 -6.23 -2.72 -13.91
N GLY A 85 -7.53 -3.00 -13.79
CA GLY A 85 -8.37 -3.37 -14.90
C GLY A 85 -8.23 -4.84 -15.28
N TRP A 86 -9.23 -5.37 -15.90
CA TRP A 86 -9.23 -6.73 -16.40
C TRP A 86 -9.93 -6.80 -17.75
N ALA A 87 -9.21 -7.23 -18.78
CA ALA A 87 -9.78 -7.59 -20.06
C ALA A 87 -10.24 -9.05 -20.00
N VAL A 88 -11.54 -9.30 -20.06
CA VAL A 88 -12.06 -10.67 -20.16
C VAL A 88 -11.90 -11.16 -21.60
N VAL A 89 -10.86 -11.95 -21.82
CA VAL A 89 -10.75 -12.76 -23.04
C VAL A 89 -11.57 -14.03 -22.80
N SER A 90 -12.76 -14.10 -23.39
CA SER A 90 -13.56 -15.30 -23.36
C SER A 90 -12.80 -16.42 -24.08
N HIS A 91 -12.46 -17.49 -23.37
CA HIS A 91 -11.84 -18.68 -23.98
C HIS A 91 -12.72 -19.34 -25.05
N ARG A 92 -14.01 -19.02 -25.10
CA ARG A 92 -14.97 -19.47 -26.13
C ARG A 92 -14.83 -18.72 -27.45
N HIS A 93 -14.21 -17.55 -27.44
CA HIS A 93 -14.03 -16.74 -28.64
C HIS A 93 -12.53 -16.62 -28.93
N LYS A 94 -12.00 -17.59 -29.65
CA LYS A 94 -10.66 -17.51 -30.26
C LYS A 94 -10.58 -16.44 -31.38
N GLY A 95 -11.52 -15.50 -31.38
CA GLY A 95 -11.59 -14.40 -32.33
C GLY A 95 -11.29 -13.07 -31.66
N LYS A 96 -10.67 -12.18 -32.39
CA LYS A 96 -10.43 -10.80 -31.96
C LYS A 96 -11.76 -10.17 -31.53
N LEU A 97 -11.79 -9.57 -30.34
CA LEU A 97 -12.92 -8.76 -29.89
C LEU A 97 -13.18 -7.67 -30.95
N LYS A 98 -14.42 -7.51 -31.37
CA LYS A 98 -14.80 -6.40 -32.27
C LYS A 98 -14.45 -5.07 -31.58
N PRO A 99 -13.86 -4.11 -32.32
CA PRO A 99 -13.63 -2.77 -31.79
C PRO A 99 -14.91 -2.21 -31.14
N GLY A 100 -14.82 -1.74 -29.90
CA GLY A 100 -15.94 -1.22 -29.14
C GLY A 100 -16.67 -2.23 -28.22
N THR A 101 -16.30 -3.51 -28.24
CA THR A 101 -16.87 -4.52 -27.31
C THR A 101 -15.90 -4.73 -26.14
N TYR A 102 -15.87 -3.79 -25.22
CA TYR A 102 -15.11 -3.95 -24.00
C TYR A 102 -15.96 -4.69 -22.96
N ARG A 103 -15.66 -5.95 -22.72
CA ARG A 103 -16.27 -6.76 -21.65
C ARG A 103 -15.31 -6.93 -20.47
N GLY A 104 -14.62 -5.87 -20.13
CA GLY A 104 -13.66 -5.89 -19.04
C GLY A 104 -14.05 -4.96 -17.90
N ILE A 105 -13.22 -4.95 -16.89
CA ILE A 105 -13.29 -3.98 -15.80
C ILE A 105 -12.32 -2.86 -16.15
N PRO A 106 -12.77 -1.60 -16.31
CA PRO A 106 -11.87 -0.49 -16.53
C PRO A 106 -11.00 -0.27 -15.29
N PRO A 107 -9.72 0.09 -15.45
CA PRO A 107 -8.84 0.30 -14.31
C PRO A 107 -9.28 1.49 -13.46
N GLN A 108 -9.29 1.31 -12.15
CA GLN A 108 -9.51 2.35 -11.16
C GLN A 108 -8.40 2.27 -10.11
N PRO A 109 -7.20 2.81 -10.40
CA PRO A 109 -6.01 2.62 -9.58
C PRO A 109 -6.04 3.52 -8.33
N PHE A 110 -6.95 3.23 -7.41
CA PHE A 110 -7.22 4.04 -6.23
C PHE A 110 -6.00 4.22 -5.31
N PHE A 111 -5.16 3.22 -5.15
CA PHE A 111 -3.92 3.37 -4.36
C PHE A 111 -2.89 4.25 -5.08
N SER A 112 -2.73 4.10 -6.38
CA SER A 112 -1.79 4.90 -7.16
C SER A 112 -2.20 6.37 -7.20
N GLU A 113 -3.49 6.64 -7.37
CA GLU A 113 -4.05 7.99 -7.31
C GLU A 113 -3.89 8.61 -5.93
N ALA A 114 -4.24 7.88 -4.87
CA ALA A 114 -4.08 8.34 -3.49
C ALA A 114 -2.61 8.62 -3.17
N LEU A 115 -1.69 7.79 -3.63
CA LEU A 115 -0.26 8.02 -3.45
C LEU A 115 0.19 9.32 -4.13
N GLY A 116 -0.31 9.61 -5.33
CA GLY A 116 -0.03 10.85 -6.04
C GLY A 116 -0.41 12.10 -5.22
N TYR A 117 -1.54 12.06 -4.51
CA TYR A 117 -2.00 13.17 -3.67
C TYR A 117 -1.28 13.27 -2.33
N THR A 118 -0.79 12.18 -1.78
CA THR A 118 -0.28 12.12 -0.40
C THR A 118 1.21 11.84 -0.29
N LYS A 119 1.90 11.68 -1.41
CA LYS A 119 3.31 11.32 -1.45
C LYS A 119 4.20 12.17 -0.54
N GLU A 120 4.03 13.47 -0.58
CA GLU A 120 4.81 14.43 0.22
C GLU A 120 4.48 14.31 1.71
N GLU A 121 3.21 14.24 2.06
CA GLU A 121 2.76 14.05 3.45
C GLU A 121 3.26 12.72 4.02
N ILE A 122 3.17 11.65 3.25
CA ILE A 122 3.70 10.33 3.62
C ILE A 122 5.19 10.40 3.90
N PHE A 123 5.95 11.01 3.02
CA PHE A 123 7.40 11.13 3.16
C PHE A 123 7.77 11.93 4.41
N ASN A 124 7.16 13.09 4.62
CA ASN A 124 7.44 13.95 5.76
C ASN A 124 7.07 13.27 7.08
N THR A 125 5.94 12.61 7.15
CA THR A 125 5.49 11.88 8.34
C THR A 125 6.42 10.69 8.63
N TYR A 126 6.79 9.93 7.62
CA TYR A 126 7.72 8.81 7.76
C TYR A 126 9.09 9.27 8.28
N GLU A 127 9.65 10.33 7.70
CA GLU A 127 10.94 10.88 8.11
C GLU A 127 10.91 11.36 9.56
N LYS A 128 9.89 12.12 9.93
CA LYS A 128 9.70 12.61 11.30
C LYS A 128 9.64 11.45 12.31
N LEU A 129 8.79 10.47 12.06
CA LEU A 129 8.60 9.34 12.97
C LEU A 129 9.84 8.44 13.03
N MET A 130 10.55 8.28 11.93
CA MET A 130 11.81 7.53 11.91
C MET A 130 12.89 8.23 12.74
N ARG A 131 13.02 9.53 12.63
CA ARG A 131 13.94 10.32 13.46
C ARG A 131 13.61 10.23 14.95
N GLU A 132 12.33 10.34 15.30
CA GLU A 132 11.87 10.17 16.69
C GLU A 132 12.20 8.78 17.23
N ALA A 133 11.95 7.75 16.44
CA ALA A 133 12.25 6.36 16.80
C ALA A 133 13.76 6.15 17.05
N ILE A 134 14.60 6.68 16.19
CA ILE A 134 16.05 6.59 16.34
C ILE A 134 16.53 7.34 17.60
N ASN A 135 16.03 8.55 17.83
CA ASN A 135 16.41 9.37 18.97
C ASN A 135 16.00 8.76 20.31
N ASN A 136 14.97 7.95 20.33
CA ASN A 136 14.47 7.28 21.55
C ASN A 136 15.18 5.95 21.83
N LEU A 137 16.08 5.51 20.96
CA LEU A 137 16.82 4.26 21.19
C LEU A 137 17.93 4.45 22.22
N PRO A 138 18.17 3.42 23.08
CA PRO A 138 19.32 3.45 23.98
C PRO A 138 20.64 3.58 23.21
N GLY A 139 21.51 4.49 23.63
CA GLY A 139 22.79 4.70 23.00
C GLY A 139 22.77 5.60 21.76
N ALA A 140 21.61 6.14 21.38
CA ALA A 140 21.57 7.17 20.33
C ALA A 140 22.19 8.47 20.82
N THR A 141 23.12 9.00 20.05
CA THR A 141 23.71 10.32 20.30
C THR A 141 22.66 11.39 19.97
N LYS A 142 22.30 12.14 20.96
CA LYS A 142 21.43 13.32 20.77
C LYS A 142 22.23 14.49 20.19
#